data_a301e605a81028422dd2645782ad2a5b
#
_entry.id   a301e605a81028422dd2645782ad2a5b
#
_cell.length_a   1.000
_cell.length_b   1.000
_cell.length_c   1.000
_cell.angle_alpha   90.00
_cell.angle_beta   90.00
_cell.angle_gamma   90.00
#
_symmetry.space_group_name_H-M   'P 1'
#
loop_
_entity.id
_entity.type
_entity.pdbx_description
1 polymer ?
#
loop_
_entity_poly.entity_id
_entity_poly.type
_entity_poly.pdbx_seq_one_letter_code
_entity_poly.pdbx_strand_id
1 'polypeptide(L)'
;FFGLYLKSAYLLHDYSVFDLIFSKTWKPASGQFGFYPFIVGSIWVTLLAMLFTAPVCLLTAIYVTQYTRKIVLRIMHPAIDILAGIPSVVYGLWGILVIVPFISKYLGPLFGIKTMGYSILAAAFVLSIMIIPFILNILIEIFRSIPMELKEAALSLGATQWQTIKQVILKKAL
;
A
#
# COMPACT_ATOMS: atom_id res chain seq x y z
N PHE A 1 -5.77 26.64 -9.35
CA PHE A 1 -4.33 26.92 -9.19
C PHE A 1 -4.08 28.36 -8.76
N PHE A 2 -4.60 29.37 -9.49
CA PHE A 2 -4.34 30.79 -9.22
C PHE A 2 -4.78 31.25 -7.82
N GLY A 3 -5.96 30.83 -7.36
CA GLY A 3 -6.47 31.16 -6.02
C GLY A 3 -5.67 30.54 -4.86
N LEU A 4 -5.12 29.33 -5.06
CA LEU A 4 -4.23 28.69 -4.10
C LEU A 4 -2.87 29.40 -4.05
N TYR A 5 -2.34 29.80 -5.21
CA TYR A 5 -1.10 30.56 -5.31
C TYR A 5 -1.20 31.91 -4.56
N LEU A 6 -2.28 32.66 -4.77
CA LEU A 6 -2.50 33.94 -4.09
C LEU A 6 -2.60 33.77 -2.56
N LYS A 7 -3.24 32.71 -2.07
CA LYS A 7 -3.32 32.44 -0.62
C LYS A 7 -2.00 31.94 -0.03
N SER A 8 -1.19 31.21 -0.79
CA SER A 8 0.11 30.72 -0.33
C SER A 8 1.23 31.75 -0.49
N ALA A 9 1.06 32.76 -1.34
CA ALA A 9 2.04 33.80 -1.57
C ALA A 9 2.41 34.56 -0.27
N TYR A 10 1.44 34.80 0.62
CA TYR A 10 1.66 35.38 1.93
C TYR A 10 2.64 34.56 2.80
N LEU A 11 2.45 33.25 2.85
CA LEU A 11 3.34 32.34 3.59
C LEU A 11 4.74 32.27 2.96
N LEU A 12 4.82 32.30 1.64
CA LEU A 12 6.08 32.25 0.89
C LEU A 12 6.88 33.56 0.97
N HIS A 13 6.23 34.66 1.30
CA HIS A 13 6.90 35.94 1.53
C HIS A 13 7.57 35.99 2.91
N ASP A 14 6.90 35.45 3.93
CA ASP A 14 7.36 35.55 5.34
C ASP A 14 8.27 34.37 5.74
N TYR A 15 8.19 33.25 5.05
CA TYR A 15 8.95 32.03 5.35
C TYR A 15 9.74 31.53 4.14
N SER A 16 10.99 31.16 4.35
CA SER A 16 11.76 30.45 3.32
C SER A 16 11.15 29.08 3.03
N VAL A 17 11.10 28.69 1.76
CA VAL A 17 10.64 27.35 1.35
C VAL A 17 11.40 26.25 2.10
N PHE A 18 12.69 26.48 2.36
CA PHE A 18 13.54 25.54 3.10
C PHE A 18 13.08 25.39 4.56
N ASP A 19 12.74 26.51 5.22
CA ASP A 19 12.24 26.48 6.59
C ASP A 19 10.88 25.78 6.68
N LEU A 20 10.00 26.02 5.70
CA LEU A 20 8.69 25.34 5.63
C LEU A 20 8.83 23.82 5.48
N ILE A 21 9.78 23.34 4.67
CA ILE A 21 9.97 21.90 4.42
C ILE A 21 10.65 21.21 5.61
N PHE A 22 11.68 21.82 6.19
CA PHE A 22 12.54 21.18 7.19
C PHE A 22 12.19 21.52 8.65
N SER A 23 11.32 22.50 8.89
CA SER A 23 10.88 22.80 10.25
C SER A 23 10.06 21.66 10.84
N LYS A 24 10.39 21.27 12.07
CA LYS A 24 9.74 20.18 12.82
C LYS A 24 8.49 20.62 13.58
N THR A 25 8.24 21.93 13.66
CA THR A 25 7.16 22.48 14.47
C THR A 25 5.97 22.89 13.61
N TRP A 26 4.81 22.32 13.94
CA TRP A 26 3.53 22.70 13.35
C TRP A 26 2.64 23.30 14.43
N LYS A 27 2.63 24.61 14.55
CA LYS A 27 1.80 25.38 15.47
C LYS A 27 1.22 26.61 14.77
N PRO A 28 0.17 26.45 13.95
CA PRO A 28 -0.42 27.56 13.19
C PRO A 28 -0.88 28.73 14.05
N ALA A 29 -1.36 28.46 15.28
CA ALA A 29 -1.78 29.50 16.23
C ALA A 29 -0.63 30.38 16.70
N SER A 30 0.61 29.93 16.59
CA SER A 30 1.83 30.67 16.95
C SER A 30 2.62 31.11 15.72
N GLY A 31 2.04 31.01 14.50
CA GLY A 31 2.73 31.36 13.25
C GLY A 31 3.86 30.39 12.86
N GLN A 32 3.98 29.22 13.45
CA GLN A 32 5.03 28.24 13.12
C GLN A 32 4.50 27.19 12.18
N PHE A 33 5.02 27.16 10.95
CA PHE A 33 4.60 26.25 9.90
C PHE A 33 5.78 25.36 9.48
N GLY A 34 5.71 24.07 9.80
CA GLY A 34 6.73 23.08 9.40
C GLY A 34 6.11 21.81 8.82
N PHE A 35 6.45 21.47 7.58
CA PHE A 35 5.89 20.32 6.89
C PHE A 35 6.67 19.01 7.14
N TYR A 36 7.85 19.09 7.76
CA TYR A 36 8.69 17.93 8.03
C TYR A 36 7.95 16.74 8.67
N PRO A 37 7.13 16.92 9.75
CA PRO A 37 6.42 15.80 10.37
C PRO A 37 5.44 15.12 9.42
N PHE A 38 4.78 15.88 8.54
CA PHE A 38 3.83 15.34 7.56
C PHE A 38 4.53 14.57 6.45
N ILE A 39 5.66 15.09 5.96
CA ILE A 39 6.48 14.42 4.94
C ILE A 39 7.02 13.10 5.47
N VAL A 40 7.65 13.12 6.63
CA VAL A 40 8.20 11.91 7.25
C VAL A 40 7.10 10.93 7.62
N GLY A 41 5.97 11.43 8.14
CA GLY A 41 4.80 10.60 8.46
C GLY A 41 4.25 9.88 7.23
N SER A 42 4.08 10.57 6.10
CA SER A 42 3.60 9.94 4.86
C SER A 42 4.58 8.92 4.29
N ILE A 43 5.88 9.19 4.37
CA ILE A 43 6.91 8.21 3.96
C ILE A 43 6.82 6.93 4.81
N TRP A 44 6.76 7.07 6.13
CA TRP A 44 6.65 5.90 7.03
C TRP A 44 5.36 5.11 6.83
N VAL A 45 4.21 5.79 6.67
CA VAL A 45 2.94 5.11 6.38
C VAL A 45 3.03 4.34 5.07
N THR A 46 3.59 4.95 4.03
CA THR A 46 3.72 4.31 2.72
C THR A 46 4.66 3.11 2.77
N LEU A 47 5.85 3.25 3.40
CA LEU A 47 6.80 2.15 3.52
C LEU A 47 6.22 0.96 4.28
N LEU A 48 5.55 1.22 5.41
CA LEU A 48 4.90 0.17 6.19
C LEU A 48 3.74 -0.48 5.43
N ALA A 49 2.90 0.32 4.74
CA ALA A 49 1.83 -0.22 3.91
C ALA A 49 2.39 -1.13 2.79
N MET A 50 3.45 -0.72 2.12
CA MET A 50 4.11 -1.53 1.09
C MET A 50 4.73 -2.80 1.69
N LEU A 51 5.33 -2.72 2.86
CA LEU A 51 5.90 -3.88 3.57
C LEU A 51 4.84 -4.95 3.85
N PHE A 52 3.61 -4.55 4.18
CA PHE A 52 2.49 -5.48 4.39
C PHE A 52 1.88 -5.95 3.07
N THR A 53 1.67 -5.03 2.12
CA THR A 53 0.95 -5.31 0.87
C THR A 53 1.78 -6.13 -0.11
N ALA A 54 3.05 -5.79 -0.30
CA ALA A 54 3.86 -6.39 -1.37
C ALA A 54 4.02 -7.92 -1.22
N PRO A 55 4.38 -8.49 -0.05
CA PRO A 55 4.50 -9.94 0.08
C PRO A 55 3.14 -10.65 -0.08
N VAL A 56 2.07 -10.08 0.47
CA VAL A 56 0.72 -10.67 0.37
C VAL A 56 0.26 -10.70 -1.08
N CYS A 57 0.37 -9.59 -1.80
CA CYS A 57 -0.05 -9.49 -3.19
C CYS A 57 0.81 -10.38 -4.10
N LEU A 58 2.13 -10.38 -3.91
CA LEU A 58 3.03 -11.20 -4.73
C LEU A 58 2.75 -12.69 -4.57
N LEU A 59 2.67 -13.18 -3.33
CA LEU A 59 2.39 -14.59 -3.06
C LEU A 59 0.99 -14.99 -3.55
N THR A 60 -0.01 -14.15 -3.34
CA THR A 60 -1.37 -14.38 -3.81
C THR A 60 -1.43 -14.42 -5.34
N ALA A 61 -0.80 -13.46 -6.03
CA ALA A 61 -0.78 -13.40 -7.48
C ALA A 61 -0.08 -14.63 -8.08
N ILE A 62 1.06 -15.04 -7.53
CA ILE A 62 1.75 -16.28 -7.94
C ILE A 62 0.83 -17.49 -7.73
N TYR A 63 0.25 -17.62 -6.54
CA TYR A 63 -0.62 -18.76 -6.22
C TYR A 63 -1.81 -18.84 -7.18
N VAL A 64 -2.50 -17.73 -7.37
CA VAL A 64 -3.71 -17.65 -8.20
C VAL A 64 -3.40 -17.89 -9.68
N THR A 65 -2.26 -17.41 -10.19
CA THR A 65 -1.91 -17.57 -11.62
C THR A 65 -1.23 -18.88 -11.95
N GLN A 66 -0.45 -19.47 -11.01
CA GLN A 66 0.37 -20.64 -11.29
C GLN A 66 -0.17 -21.96 -10.75
N TYR A 67 -0.93 -21.93 -9.65
CA TYR A 67 -1.40 -23.13 -8.97
C TYR A 67 -2.92 -23.33 -9.01
N THR A 68 -3.68 -22.26 -9.27
CA THR A 68 -5.14 -22.31 -9.12
C THR A 68 -5.84 -22.67 -10.43
N ARG A 69 -7.01 -23.31 -10.31
CA ARG A 69 -7.86 -23.63 -11.46
C ARG A 69 -8.45 -22.34 -12.06
N LYS A 70 -8.64 -22.33 -13.39
CA LYS A 70 -9.20 -21.18 -14.14
C LYS A 70 -10.55 -20.68 -13.58
N ILE A 71 -11.34 -21.56 -12.96
CA ILE A 71 -12.63 -21.20 -12.36
C ILE A 71 -12.47 -20.26 -11.16
N VAL A 72 -11.47 -20.50 -10.29
CA VAL A 72 -11.22 -19.66 -9.12
C VAL A 72 -10.78 -18.26 -9.56
N LEU A 73 -9.90 -18.19 -10.55
CA LEU A 73 -9.47 -16.92 -11.11
C LEU A 73 -10.63 -16.12 -11.70
N ARG A 74 -11.58 -16.80 -12.38
CA ARG A 74 -12.79 -16.18 -12.95
C ARG A 74 -13.71 -15.57 -11.87
N ILE A 75 -13.77 -16.19 -10.68
CA ILE A 75 -14.57 -15.69 -9.56
C ILE A 75 -13.83 -14.56 -8.82
N MET A 76 -12.51 -14.68 -8.70
CA MET A 76 -11.70 -13.69 -7.97
C MET A 76 -11.62 -12.33 -8.67
N HIS A 77 -11.54 -12.28 -10.01
CA HIS A 77 -11.48 -11.00 -10.73
C HIS A 77 -12.63 -10.05 -10.38
N PRO A 78 -13.93 -10.44 -10.52
CA PRO A 78 -15.01 -9.55 -10.13
C PRO A 78 -14.98 -9.14 -8.66
N ALA A 79 -14.55 -10.04 -7.77
CA ALA A 79 -14.44 -9.71 -6.34
C ALA A 79 -13.36 -8.66 -6.07
N ILE A 80 -12.21 -8.77 -6.74
CA ILE A 80 -11.13 -7.79 -6.64
C ILE A 80 -11.56 -6.45 -7.24
N ASP A 81 -12.29 -6.46 -8.36
CA ASP A 81 -12.80 -5.25 -9.02
C ASP A 81 -13.83 -4.52 -8.15
N ILE A 82 -14.72 -5.26 -7.47
CA ILE A 82 -15.66 -4.68 -6.51
C ILE A 82 -14.90 -4.01 -5.36
N LEU A 83 -13.89 -4.68 -4.80
CA LEU A 83 -13.06 -4.11 -3.72
C LEU A 83 -12.29 -2.88 -4.20
N ALA A 84 -11.72 -2.90 -5.40
CA ALA A 84 -11.04 -1.75 -5.99
C ALA A 84 -11.97 -0.56 -6.26
N GLY A 85 -13.25 -0.82 -6.47
CA GLY A 85 -14.27 0.21 -6.68
C GLY A 85 -14.76 0.91 -5.40
N ILE A 86 -14.41 0.41 -4.22
CA ILE A 86 -14.82 1.04 -2.95
C ILE A 86 -14.07 2.38 -2.76
N PRO A 87 -14.79 3.51 -2.53
CA PRO A 87 -14.14 4.79 -2.26
C PRO A 87 -13.19 4.75 -1.07
N SER A 88 -12.03 5.39 -1.20
CA SER A 88 -10.98 5.42 -0.14
C SER A 88 -11.49 5.94 1.22
N VAL A 89 -12.46 6.84 1.19
CA VAL A 89 -13.10 7.38 2.41
C VAL A 89 -13.79 6.29 3.22
N VAL A 90 -14.38 5.28 2.56
CA VAL A 90 -15.04 4.15 3.24
C VAL A 90 -14.00 3.30 3.96
N TYR A 91 -12.84 3.03 3.34
CA TYR A 91 -11.72 2.36 3.99
C TYR A 91 -11.19 3.15 5.19
N GLY A 92 -11.08 4.48 5.06
CA GLY A 92 -10.66 5.36 6.15
C GLY A 92 -11.63 5.33 7.33
N LEU A 93 -12.94 5.40 7.06
CA LEU A 93 -13.97 5.31 8.10
C LEU A 93 -13.95 3.94 8.80
N TRP A 94 -13.87 2.86 8.02
CA TRP A 94 -13.73 1.51 8.57
C TRP A 94 -12.46 1.37 9.42
N GLY A 95 -11.37 1.98 9.01
CA GLY A 95 -10.13 2.01 9.76
C GLY A 95 -10.29 2.67 11.14
N ILE A 96 -11.00 3.80 11.21
CA ILE A 96 -11.30 4.48 12.47
C ILE A 96 -12.21 3.62 13.37
N LEU A 97 -13.21 2.96 12.81
CA LEU A 97 -14.18 2.19 13.58
C LEU A 97 -13.67 0.82 14.02
N VAL A 98 -12.75 0.20 13.28
CA VAL A 98 -12.29 -1.17 13.50
C VAL A 98 -10.80 -1.23 13.88
N ILE A 99 -9.92 -0.68 13.03
CA ILE A 99 -8.46 -0.81 13.22
C ILE A 99 -7.97 -0.01 14.42
N VAL A 100 -8.43 1.23 14.57
CA VAL A 100 -8.02 2.08 15.71
C VAL A 100 -8.41 1.46 17.06
N PRO A 101 -9.67 1.02 17.29
CA PRO A 101 -10.03 0.31 18.51
C PRO A 101 -9.30 -1.02 18.71
N PHE A 102 -9.04 -1.76 17.62
CA PHE A 102 -8.28 -3.01 17.68
C PHE A 102 -6.84 -2.76 18.18
N ILE A 103 -6.17 -1.76 17.65
CA ILE A 103 -4.82 -1.39 18.12
C ILE A 103 -4.85 -0.92 19.57
N SER A 104 -5.82 -0.06 19.95
CA SER A 104 -5.93 0.45 21.32
C SER A 104 -6.19 -0.64 22.34
N LYS A 105 -7.11 -1.59 22.03
CA LYS A 105 -7.57 -2.60 23.00
C LYS A 105 -6.69 -3.85 23.04
N TYR A 106 -6.07 -4.23 21.94
CA TYR A 106 -5.34 -5.50 21.83
C TYR A 106 -3.84 -5.32 21.61
N LEU A 107 -3.44 -4.57 20.57
CA LEU A 107 -2.02 -4.42 20.24
C LEU A 107 -1.28 -3.54 21.27
N GLY A 108 -1.85 -2.41 21.67
CA GLY A 108 -1.22 -1.52 22.64
C GLY A 108 -0.90 -2.24 23.96
N PRO A 109 -1.87 -2.89 24.62
CA PRO A 109 -1.64 -3.65 25.85
C PRO A 109 -0.65 -4.81 25.68
N LEU A 110 -0.63 -5.48 24.52
CA LEU A 110 0.31 -6.57 24.24
C LEU A 110 1.77 -6.10 24.31
N PHE A 111 2.03 -4.86 23.92
CA PHE A 111 3.35 -4.22 24.00
C PHE A 111 3.53 -3.33 25.26
N GLY A 112 2.60 -3.39 26.20
CA GLY A 112 2.64 -2.58 27.42
C GLY A 112 2.43 -1.08 27.19
N ILE A 113 1.90 -0.67 26.03
CA ILE A 113 1.73 0.73 25.63
C ILE A 113 0.24 1.10 25.76
N LYS A 114 -0.06 2.14 26.54
CA LYS A 114 -1.39 2.76 26.55
C LYS A 114 -1.50 3.74 25.39
N THR A 115 -2.34 3.45 24.39
CA THR A 115 -2.55 4.29 23.21
C THR A 115 -4.03 4.42 22.91
N MET A 116 -4.44 5.54 22.32
CA MET A 116 -5.78 5.71 21.75
C MET A 116 -5.96 4.96 20.41
N GLY A 117 -4.90 4.31 19.90
CA GLY A 117 -4.94 3.54 18.65
C GLY A 117 -4.66 4.34 17.39
N TYR A 118 -4.76 5.66 17.42
CA TYR A 118 -4.35 6.53 16.30
C TYR A 118 -2.83 6.52 16.16
N SER A 119 -2.34 5.85 15.14
CA SER A 119 -0.90 5.66 14.93
C SER A 119 -0.55 5.49 13.46
N ILE A 120 0.72 5.68 13.14
CA ILE A 120 1.27 5.39 11.81
C ILE A 120 0.97 3.93 11.42
N LEU A 121 1.02 3.02 12.38
CA LEU A 121 0.69 1.60 12.17
C LEU A 121 -0.77 1.41 11.74
N ALA A 122 -1.73 2.08 12.41
CA ALA A 122 -3.14 2.04 12.03
C ALA A 122 -3.35 2.54 10.60
N ALA A 123 -2.76 3.67 10.25
CA ALA A 123 -2.84 4.26 8.92
C ALA A 123 -2.23 3.32 7.86
N ALA A 124 -1.08 2.71 8.17
CA ALA A 124 -0.41 1.77 7.27
C ALA A 124 -1.24 0.50 7.03
N PHE A 125 -1.91 -0.05 8.04
CA PHE A 125 -2.81 -1.20 7.88
C PHE A 125 -4.01 -0.86 7.00
N VAL A 126 -4.67 0.28 7.23
CA VAL A 126 -5.80 0.73 6.41
C VAL A 126 -5.36 0.94 4.96
N LEU A 127 -4.23 1.61 4.76
CA LEU A 127 -3.68 1.87 3.43
C LEU A 127 -3.30 0.57 2.73
N SER A 128 -2.71 -0.41 3.45
CA SER A 128 -2.34 -1.70 2.87
C SER A 128 -3.57 -2.45 2.36
N ILE A 129 -4.65 -2.52 3.14
CA ILE A 129 -5.89 -3.19 2.73
C ILE A 129 -6.52 -2.50 1.51
N MET A 130 -6.50 -1.17 1.48
CA MET A 130 -7.03 -0.38 0.37
C MET A 130 -6.27 -0.62 -0.94
N ILE A 131 -4.94 -0.79 -0.87
CA ILE A 131 -4.08 -0.94 -2.06
C ILE A 131 -4.03 -2.39 -2.57
N ILE A 132 -4.29 -3.41 -1.72
CA ILE A 132 -4.23 -4.83 -2.09
C ILE A 132 -4.98 -5.14 -3.39
N PRO A 133 -6.27 -4.80 -3.59
CA PRO A 133 -6.99 -5.15 -4.80
C PRO A 133 -6.37 -4.55 -6.05
N PHE A 134 -5.87 -3.32 -5.98
CA PHE A 134 -5.23 -2.65 -7.11
C PHE A 134 -3.90 -3.32 -7.52
N ILE A 135 -3.01 -3.55 -6.55
CA ILE A 135 -1.71 -4.21 -6.82
C ILE A 135 -1.91 -5.65 -7.27
N LEU A 136 -2.88 -6.35 -6.68
CA LEU A 136 -3.17 -7.74 -7.03
C LEU A 136 -3.64 -7.88 -8.49
N ASN A 137 -4.52 -7.00 -8.96
CA ASN A 137 -4.95 -6.97 -10.35
C ASN A 137 -3.77 -6.77 -11.31
N ILE A 138 -2.91 -5.80 -11.04
CA ILE A 138 -1.72 -5.54 -11.87
C ILE A 138 -0.79 -6.76 -11.91
N LEU A 139 -0.51 -7.36 -10.74
CA LEU A 139 0.38 -8.53 -10.68
C LEU A 139 -0.20 -9.75 -11.41
N ILE A 140 -1.50 -10.00 -11.28
CA ILE A 140 -2.18 -11.08 -12.01
C ILE A 140 -2.07 -10.85 -13.51
N GLU A 141 -2.29 -9.62 -13.99
CA GLU A 141 -2.18 -9.27 -15.39
C GLU A 141 -0.75 -9.47 -15.92
N ILE A 142 0.25 -8.99 -15.19
CA ILE A 142 1.67 -9.20 -15.53
C ILE A 142 2.01 -10.68 -15.63
N PHE A 143 1.63 -11.50 -14.63
CA PHE A 143 1.94 -12.93 -14.66
C PHE A 143 1.20 -13.69 -15.76
N ARG A 144 0.03 -13.23 -16.18
CA ARG A 144 -0.74 -13.81 -17.28
C ARG A 144 -0.22 -13.39 -18.67
N SER A 145 0.44 -12.26 -18.78
CA SER A 145 1.04 -11.81 -20.05
C SER A 145 2.29 -12.60 -20.42
N ILE A 146 2.85 -13.39 -19.51
CA ILE A 146 4.03 -14.21 -19.79
C ILE A 146 3.62 -15.42 -20.67
N PRO A 147 4.30 -15.61 -21.84
CA PRO A 147 4.00 -16.71 -22.74
C PRO A 147 4.13 -18.08 -22.08
N MET A 148 3.16 -18.96 -22.37
CA MET A 148 3.10 -20.32 -21.80
C MET A 148 4.28 -21.17 -22.24
N GLU A 149 4.81 -20.91 -23.45
CA GLU A 149 5.95 -21.62 -24.06
C GLU A 149 7.21 -21.53 -23.17
N LEU A 150 7.43 -20.40 -22.51
CA LEU A 150 8.56 -20.25 -21.58
C LEU A 150 8.45 -21.16 -20.38
N LYS A 151 7.24 -21.36 -19.88
CA LYS A 151 6.96 -22.26 -18.76
C LYS A 151 7.12 -23.73 -19.19
N GLU A 152 6.57 -24.09 -20.36
CA GLU A 152 6.67 -25.44 -20.91
C GLU A 152 8.11 -25.82 -21.25
N ALA A 153 8.88 -24.91 -21.85
CA ALA A 153 10.29 -25.10 -22.12
C ALA A 153 11.11 -25.37 -20.85
N ALA A 154 10.87 -24.60 -19.78
CA ALA A 154 11.56 -24.81 -18.51
C ALA A 154 11.22 -26.17 -17.88
N LEU A 155 9.95 -26.57 -17.90
CA LEU A 155 9.50 -27.87 -17.40
C LEU A 155 10.06 -29.02 -18.23
N SER A 156 10.17 -28.91 -19.55
CA SER A 156 10.76 -29.88 -20.44
C SER A 156 12.27 -30.10 -20.19
N LEU A 157 12.95 -29.09 -19.69
CA LEU A 157 14.35 -29.18 -19.23
C LEU A 157 14.50 -29.79 -17.84
N GLY A 158 13.40 -30.27 -17.22
CA GLY A 158 13.42 -30.93 -15.92
C GLY A 158 13.33 -29.95 -14.73
N ALA A 159 13.04 -28.68 -14.96
CA ALA A 159 12.85 -27.74 -13.85
C ALA A 159 11.57 -28.04 -13.07
N THR A 160 11.61 -27.91 -11.74
CA THR A 160 10.40 -27.98 -10.92
C THR A 160 9.50 -26.77 -11.13
N GLN A 161 8.21 -26.86 -10.80
CA GLN A 161 7.30 -25.72 -10.87
C GLN A 161 7.82 -24.48 -10.12
N TRP A 162 8.38 -24.66 -8.94
CA TRP A 162 8.95 -23.57 -8.15
C TRP A 162 10.18 -22.93 -8.82
N GLN A 163 11.06 -23.77 -9.38
CA GLN A 163 12.21 -23.26 -10.15
C GLN A 163 11.76 -22.47 -11.37
N THR A 164 10.76 -22.94 -12.11
CA THR A 164 10.16 -22.26 -13.24
C THR A 164 9.58 -20.90 -12.82
N ILE A 165 8.84 -20.85 -11.71
CA ILE A 165 8.30 -19.59 -11.19
C ILE A 165 9.43 -18.62 -10.82
N LYS A 166 10.41 -19.06 -10.04
CA LYS A 166 11.47 -18.22 -9.52
C LYS A 166 12.45 -17.75 -10.59
N GLN A 167 12.83 -18.63 -11.53
CA GLN A 167 13.90 -18.34 -12.49
C GLN A 167 13.40 -17.85 -13.84
N VAL A 168 12.17 -18.18 -14.22
CA VAL A 168 11.60 -17.79 -15.52
C VAL A 168 10.52 -16.73 -15.31
N ILE A 169 9.45 -17.05 -14.56
CA ILE A 169 8.28 -16.19 -14.48
C ILE A 169 8.60 -14.89 -13.75
N LEU A 170 9.19 -14.94 -12.55
CA LEU A 170 9.53 -13.74 -11.78
C LEU A 170 10.58 -12.88 -12.49
N LYS A 171 11.58 -13.49 -13.12
CA LYS A 171 12.60 -12.74 -13.87
C LYS A 171 12.07 -12.09 -15.14
N LYS A 172 11.04 -12.66 -15.75
CA LYS A 172 10.42 -12.06 -16.94
C LYS A 172 9.39 -10.99 -16.59
N ALA A 173 8.82 -11.07 -15.38
CA ALA A 173 7.86 -10.10 -14.85
C ALA A 173 8.51 -8.79 -14.33
N LEU A 174 9.78 -8.84 -13.95
CA LEU A 174 10.60 -7.69 -13.50
C LEU A 174 11.29 -7.02 -14.70
#